data_98157c1fee205ba5328a5d95cb15d437
#
_entry.id   98157c1fee205ba5328a5d95cb15d437
#
_cell.length_a   1.000
_cell.length_b   1.000
_cell.length_c   1.000
_cell.angle_alpha   90.00
_cell.angle_beta   90.00
_cell.angle_gamma   90.00
#
_symmetry.space_group_name_H-M   'P 1'
#
loop_
_entity.id
_entity.type
_entity.pdbx_description
1 polymer ?
#
loop_
_entity_poly.entity_id
_entity_poly.type
_entity_poly.pdbx_seq_one_letter_code
_entity_poly.pdbx_strand_id
1 'polypeptide(L)'
;LRNSLARFNPQAAERVLYLTHWDTRPGADNEVNPADQLRPIDGANDAASGVGLFVALADALQKKPSSLGVDLLFVDGEDYGDFGPPLVDVMLGSTYFAAHLPEPGYRPLFGVLFDMIGDADLRIPQEINSVQRAPEVVQRVWSKAAEMGRGDVFVPREGQAITDDHIPLLDAGLKVIDVIDLDYGPGNSYHHTLQDTMDKISARSLKIVGDVALALLR
;
A
#
# COMPACT_ATOMS: atom_id res chain seq x y z
N LEU A 1 3.73 17.66 -7.15
CA LEU A 1 3.70 16.21 -6.96
C LEU A 1 5.02 15.56 -7.37
N ARG A 2 5.45 14.54 -6.65
CA ARG A 2 6.73 13.88 -6.92
C ARG A 2 6.65 12.40 -6.58
N ASN A 3 6.67 11.53 -7.60
CA ASN A 3 6.94 10.12 -7.38
C ASN A 3 8.43 9.87 -7.16
N SER A 4 8.77 8.87 -6.36
CA SER A 4 10.14 8.40 -6.15
C SER A 4 10.22 6.89 -6.37
N LEU A 5 11.23 6.43 -7.12
CA LEU A 5 11.44 5.02 -7.44
C LEU A 5 12.84 4.58 -7.00
N ALA A 6 12.91 3.72 -5.99
CA ALA A 6 14.16 3.09 -5.58
C ALA A 6 14.27 1.68 -6.20
N ARG A 7 15.35 1.41 -6.92
CA ARG A 7 15.54 0.15 -7.65
C ARG A 7 16.68 -0.67 -7.03
N PHE A 8 16.34 -1.86 -6.54
CA PHE A 8 17.30 -2.86 -6.03
C PHE A 8 17.51 -3.93 -7.08
N ASN A 9 18.75 -4.42 -7.21
CA ASN A 9 19.18 -5.34 -8.25
C ASN A 9 18.70 -4.90 -9.65
N PRO A 10 19.13 -3.74 -10.15
CA PRO A 10 18.58 -3.13 -11.37
C PRO A 10 18.85 -3.95 -12.65
N GLN A 11 19.79 -4.91 -12.60
CA GLN A 11 20.14 -5.77 -13.73
C GLN A 11 19.33 -7.09 -13.75
N ALA A 12 18.48 -7.35 -12.75
CA ALA A 12 17.67 -8.56 -12.74
C ALA A 12 16.64 -8.52 -13.89
N ALA A 13 16.50 -9.65 -14.58
CA ALA A 13 15.56 -9.79 -15.69
C ALA A 13 14.09 -9.80 -15.20
N GLU A 14 13.86 -10.33 -14.03
CA GLU A 14 12.53 -10.39 -13.39
C GLU A 14 12.48 -9.45 -12.18
N ARG A 15 11.38 -8.72 -12.05
CA ARG A 15 11.22 -7.69 -11.05
C ARG A 15 9.89 -7.81 -10.31
N VAL A 16 9.86 -7.34 -9.07
CA VAL A 16 8.65 -7.15 -8.27
C VAL A 16 8.49 -5.64 -8.02
N LEU A 17 7.26 -5.16 -8.10
CA LEU A 17 6.91 -3.79 -7.78
C LEU A 17 6.20 -3.73 -6.42
N TYR A 18 6.75 -3.00 -5.48
CA TYR A 18 6.07 -2.59 -4.25
C TYR A 18 5.79 -1.10 -4.33
N LEU A 19 4.58 -0.68 -3.98
CA LEU A 19 4.23 0.73 -3.97
C LEU A 19 3.49 1.10 -2.69
N THR A 20 3.55 2.38 -2.35
CA THR A 20 2.82 3.04 -1.27
C THR A 20 2.72 4.52 -1.61
N HIS A 21 1.67 5.21 -1.19
CA HIS A 21 1.67 6.66 -1.26
C HIS A 21 2.48 7.24 -0.09
N TRP A 22 2.87 8.51 -0.19
CA TRP A 22 3.67 9.20 0.83
C TRP A 22 3.12 10.57 1.23
N ASP A 23 2.10 11.03 0.53
CA ASP A 23 1.28 12.15 0.95
C ASP A 23 0.30 11.73 2.04
N THR A 24 -0.40 12.68 2.59
CA THR A 24 -1.39 12.50 3.65
C THR A 24 -2.58 13.40 3.35
N ARG A 25 -3.76 12.98 3.73
CA ARG A 25 -4.99 13.77 3.62
C ARG A 25 -4.78 15.20 4.11
N PRO A 26 -5.12 16.25 3.33
CA PRO A 26 -4.88 17.65 3.72
C PRO A 26 -5.62 18.09 4.97
N GLY A 27 -6.71 17.43 5.32
CA GLY A 27 -7.53 17.72 6.48
C GLY A 27 -8.21 16.51 7.05
N ALA A 28 -8.70 16.60 8.28
CA ALA A 28 -9.40 15.54 8.99
C ALA A 28 -10.89 15.48 8.57
N ASP A 29 -11.15 15.27 7.28
CA ASP A 29 -12.48 15.43 6.68
C ASP A 29 -13.52 14.38 7.13
N ASN A 30 -13.09 13.28 7.77
CA ASN A 30 -13.95 12.33 8.44
C ASN A 30 -14.25 12.70 9.91
N GLU A 31 -13.73 13.84 10.42
CA GLU A 31 -14.11 14.30 11.75
C GLU A 31 -15.60 14.63 11.85
N VAL A 32 -16.21 14.22 12.96
CA VAL A 32 -17.63 14.47 13.23
C VAL A 32 -17.92 15.97 13.43
N ASN A 33 -16.96 16.69 14.05
CA ASN A 33 -17.09 18.12 14.27
C ASN A 33 -16.60 18.90 13.04
N PRO A 34 -17.45 19.65 12.32
CA PRO A 34 -17.04 20.42 11.15
C PRO A 34 -15.90 21.42 11.39
N ALA A 35 -15.74 21.91 12.62
CA ALA A 35 -14.65 22.82 12.98
C ALA A 35 -13.26 22.15 12.94
N ASP A 36 -13.22 20.82 13.04
CA ASP A 36 -11.98 20.04 13.02
C ASP A 36 -11.64 19.50 11.63
N GLN A 37 -12.58 19.46 10.68
CA GLN A 37 -12.42 18.85 9.37
C GLN A 37 -11.32 19.49 8.49
N LEU A 38 -10.97 20.75 8.74
CA LEU A 38 -9.88 21.44 8.02
C LEU A 38 -8.53 21.38 8.76
N ARG A 39 -8.47 20.72 9.90
CA ARG A 39 -7.21 20.56 10.64
C ARG A 39 -6.34 19.48 9.97
N PRO A 40 -5.02 19.74 9.85
CA PRO A 40 -4.11 18.72 9.30
C PRO A 40 -4.06 17.50 10.21
N ILE A 41 -3.88 16.31 9.62
CA ILE A 41 -3.68 15.04 10.31
C ILE A 41 -2.21 14.62 10.27
N ASP A 42 -1.80 13.75 11.19
CA ASP A 42 -0.42 13.25 11.23
C ASP A 42 -0.14 12.20 10.15
N GLY A 43 -1.18 11.46 9.71
CA GLY A 43 -1.05 10.42 8.69
C GLY A 43 -0.14 9.27 9.12
N ALA A 44 -0.21 8.85 10.39
CA ALA A 44 0.70 7.85 10.94
C ALA A 44 0.51 6.46 10.33
N ASN A 45 -0.73 6.09 10.02
CA ASN A 45 -1.05 4.88 9.27
C ASN A 45 -1.14 5.17 7.77
N ASP A 46 -1.81 6.24 7.43
CA ASP A 46 -2.18 6.69 6.10
C ASP A 46 -1.41 7.98 5.73
N ALA A 47 -0.25 7.93 5.09
CA ALA A 47 0.48 6.79 4.51
C ALA A 47 1.82 6.45 5.21
N ALA A 48 2.15 7.06 6.37
CA ALA A 48 3.50 6.90 6.93
C ALA A 48 3.85 5.44 7.28
N SER A 49 2.85 4.56 7.49
CA SER A 49 3.08 3.14 7.76
C SER A 49 3.75 2.43 6.57
N GLY A 50 3.26 2.68 5.34
CA GLY A 50 3.84 2.14 4.12
C GLY A 50 5.25 2.69 3.83
N VAL A 51 5.44 4.00 4.06
CA VAL A 51 6.76 4.63 3.95
C VAL A 51 7.75 4.01 4.93
N GLY A 52 7.36 3.83 6.19
CA GLY A 52 8.18 3.19 7.22
C GLY A 52 8.55 1.75 6.86
N LEU A 53 7.60 0.99 6.32
CA LEU A 53 7.86 -0.34 5.77
C LEU A 53 8.95 -0.29 4.69
N PHE A 54 8.86 0.63 3.73
CA PHE A 54 9.81 0.69 2.60
C PHE A 54 11.21 1.09 3.03
N VAL A 55 11.35 1.96 4.03
CA VAL A 55 12.65 2.25 4.63
C VAL A 55 13.28 0.98 5.24
N ALA A 56 12.48 0.19 5.95
CA ALA A 56 12.95 -1.07 6.54
C ALA A 56 13.28 -2.13 5.47
N LEU A 57 12.47 -2.24 4.41
CA LEU A 57 12.73 -3.12 3.27
C LEU A 57 14.01 -2.73 2.54
N ALA A 58 14.24 -1.44 2.32
CA ALA A 58 15.45 -0.93 1.67
C ALA A 58 16.71 -1.33 2.46
N ASP A 59 16.70 -1.15 3.79
CA ASP A 59 17.80 -1.57 4.66
C ASP A 59 18.01 -3.10 4.62
N ALA A 60 16.93 -3.88 4.63
CA ALA A 60 17.02 -5.34 4.54
C ALA A 60 17.58 -5.81 3.18
N LEU A 61 17.14 -5.20 2.08
CA LEU A 61 17.61 -5.52 0.72
C LEU A 61 19.07 -5.11 0.49
N GLN A 62 19.53 -4.03 1.11
CA GLN A 62 20.96 -3.67 1.09
C GLN A 62 21.82 -4.70 1.81
N LYS A 63 21.37 -5.17 2.97
CA LYS A 63 22.09 -6.19 3.78
C LYS A 63 22.05 -7.57 3.15
N LYS A 64 20.93 -7.92 2.55
CA LYS A 64 20.70 -9.23 1.92
C LYS A 64 19.96 -9.06 0.59
N PRO A 65 20.68 -8.86 -0.53
CA PRO A 65 20.07 -8.69 -1.84
C PRO A 65 19.18 -9.88 -2.25
N SER A 66 18.09 -9.58 -2.93
CA SER A 66 17.24 -10.56 -3.62
C SER A 66 17.83 -10.92 -4.97
N SER A 67 17.57 -12.15 -5.46
CA SER A 67 17.84 -12.53 -6.85
C SER A 67 16.91 -11.82 -7.83
N LEU A 68 15.72 -11.47 -7.40
CA LEU A 68 14.78 -10.64 -8.16
C LEU A 68 15.18 -9.17 -8.07
N GLY A 69 14.87 -8.41 -9.10
CA GLY A 69 14.82 -6.96 -9.00
C GLY A 69 13.64 -6.53 -8.11
N VAL A 70 13.86 -5.52 -7.29
CA VAL A 70 12.78 -4.96 -6.45
C VAL A 70 12.70 -3.47 -6.70
N ASP A 71 11.54 -3.01 -7.10
CA ASP A 71 11.22 -1.61 -7.28
C ASP A 71 10.33 -1.16 -6.13
N LEU A 72 10.79 -0.19 -5.34
CA LEU A 72 10.00 0.47 -4.30
C LEU A 72 9.56 1.82 -4.85
N LEU A 73 8.27 1.95 -5.13
CA LEU A 73 7.66 3.14 -5.69
C LEU A 73 6.88 3.88 -4.61
N PHE A 74 7.27 5.13 -4.37
CA PHE A 74 6.52 6.07 -3.56
C PHE A 74 5.74 6.98 -4.50
N VAL A 75 4.42 6.95 -4.43
CA VAL A 75 3.53 7.81 -5.22
C VAL A 75 3.00 8.98 -4.39
N ASP A 76 2.70 10.08 -5.06
CA ASP A 76 2.33 11.36 -4.45
C ASP A 76 0.93 11.77 -4.92
N GLY A 77 0.12 12.32 -4.02
CA GLY A 77 -1.21 12.82 -4.35
C GLY A 77 -2.22 11.71 -4.56
N GLU A 78 -2.11 10.62 -3.80
CA GLU A 78 -3.17 9.62 -3.69
C GLU A 78 -4.37 10.28 -3.03
N ASP A 79 -4.14 10.93 -1.88
CA ASP A 79 -5.13 11.34 -0.91
C ASP A 79 -5.42 12.85 -0.93
N TYR A 80 -5.00 13.53 -2.01
CA TYR A 80 -5.09 14.99 -2.10
C TYR A 80 -6.50 15.51 -2.35
N GLY A 81 -7.31 14.79 -3.15
CA GLY A 81 -8.54 15.28 -3.73
C GLY A 81 -9.83 14.71 -3.12
N ASP A 82 -10.83 14.43 -3.95
CA ASP A 82 -12.15 13.94 -3.55
C ASP A 82 -12.43 12.57 -4.17
N PHE A 83 -12.64 11.56 -3.33
CA PHE A 83 -13.03 10.20 -3.73
C PHE A 83 -14.54 10.07 -4.03
N GLY A 84 -15.32 11.12 -3.85
CA GLY A 84 -16.72 11.15 -4.27
C GLY A 84 -16.87 11.09 -5.80
N PRO A 85 -17.99 10.55 -6.34
CA PRO A 85 -18.20 10.52 -7.77
C PRO A 85 -18.58 11.90 -8.35
N PRO A 86 -17.88 12.41 -9.40
CA PRO A 86 -16.68 11.82 -10.00
C PRO A 86 -15.44 12.00 -9.14
N LEU A 87 -14.46 11.10 -9.25
CA LEU A 87 -13.15 11.24 -8.62
C LEU A 87 -12.45 12.51 -9.10
N VAL A 88 -11.91 13.31 -8.18
CA VAL A 88 -11.22 14.57 -8.51
C VAL A 88 -9.89 14.65 -7.77
N ASP A 89 -8.79 14.76 -8.52
CA ASP A 89 -7.45 14.99 -8.00
C ASP A 89 -6.97 13.95 -6.96
N VAL A 90 -7.34 12.68 -7.14
CA VAL A 90 -6.90 11.53 -6.34
C VAL A 90 -6.03 10.60 -7.18
N MET A 91 -5.20 9.77 -6.54
CA MET A 91 -4.30 8.79 -7.18
C MET A 91 -3.44 9.41 -8.30
N LEU A 92 -3.03 10.67 -8.15
CA LEU A 92 -2.36 11.42 -9.20
C LEU A 92 -1.01 10.81 -9.56
N GLY A 93 -0.25 10.35 -8.56
CA GLY A 93 1.06 9.77 -8.73
C GLY A 93 1.03 8.41 -9.42
N SER A 94 0.15 7.52 -9.00
CA SER A 94 0.00 6.20 -9.62
C SER A 94 -0.58 6.30 -11.03
N THR A 95 -1.52 7.20 -11.26
CA THR A 95 -2.05 7.51 -12.61
C THR A 95 -0.93 7.99 -13.54
N TYR A 96 -0.07 8.91 -13.05
CA TYR A 96 1.08 9.35 -13.82
C TYR A 96 2.07 8.21 -14.09
N PHE A 97 2.40 7.40 -13.08
CA PHE A 97 3.31 6.26 -13.23
C PHE A 97 2.77 5.22 -14.22
N ALA A 98 1.47 4.91 -14.15
CA ALA A 98 0.82 3.98 -15.06
C ALA A 98 0.92 4.42 -16.54
N ALA A 99 0.82 5.75 -16.78
CA ALA A 99 0.96 6.34 -18.11
C ALA A 99 2.44 6.50 -18.57
N HIS A 100 3.40 6.51 -17.62
CA HIS A 100 4.81 6.80 -17.87
C HIS A 100 5.70 5.76 -17.18
N LEU A 101 5.57 4.50 -17.60
CA LEU A 101 6.37 3.40 -17.04
C LEU A 101 7.87 3.66 -17.19
N PRO A 102 8.74 3.18 -16.26
CA PRO A 102 10.16 3.55 -16.21
C PRO A 102 10.96 3.16 -17.44
N GLU A 103 10.50 2.15 -18.19
CA GLU A 103 11.15 1.69 -19.43
C GLU A 103 10.12 1.01 -20.35
N PRO A 104 10.33 1.00 -21.67
CA PRO A 104 9.47 0.30 -22.61
C PRO A 104 9.36 -1.18 -22.25
N GLY A 105 8.15 -1.69 -22.17
CA GLY A 105 7.92 -3.10 -21.83
C GLY A 105 8.06 -3.44 -20.35
N TYR A 106 8.13 -2.44 -19.46
CA TYR A 106 8.12 -2.67 -18.00
C TYR A 106 6.93 -3.54 -17.59
N ARG A 107 7.24 -4.73 -17.09
CA ARG A 107 6.24 -5.73 -16.64
C ARG A 107 6.81 -6.47 -15.44
N PRO A 108 6.56 -5.99 -14.22
CA PRO A 108 6.93 -6.74 -13.03
C PRO A 108 6.15 -8.07 -12.99
N LEU A 109 6.74 -9.09 -12.38
CA LEU A 109 6.08 -10.38 -12.14
C LEU A 109 4.76 -10.21 -11.42
N PHE A 110 4.74 -9.32 -10.44
CA PHE A 110 3.57 -8.86 -9.70
C PHE A 110 3.91 -7.54 -8.99
N GLY A 111 2.86 -6.84 -8.56
CA GLY A 111 2.97 -5.68 -7.70
C GLY A 111 2.10 -5.82 -6.44
N VAL A 112 2.48 -5.10 -5.39
CA VAL A 112 1.72 -4.99 -4.13
C VAL A 112 1.74 -3.55 -3.67
N LEU A 113 0.58 -2.95 -3.58
CA LEU A 113 0.36 -1.72 -2.84
C LEU A 113 0.29 -2.06 -1.34
N PHE A 114 0.96 -1.28 -0.52
CA PHE A 114 0.88 -1.37 0.93
C PHE A 114 0.33 -0.05 1.45
N ASP A 115 -0.90 -0.11 1.94
CA ASP A 115 -1.60 1.03 2.49
C ASP A 115 -2.20 0.71 3.86
N MET A 116 -2.18 1.67 4.79
CA MET A 116 -2.76 1.56 6.12
C MET A 116 -2.38 0.25 6.88
N ILE A 117 -1.10 -0.14 6.82
CA ILE A 117 -0.61 -1.45 7.30
C ILE A 117 -0.05 -1.42 8.73
N GLY A 118 -0.24 -0.32 9.44
CA GLY A 118 0.38 -0.08 10.74
C GLY A 118 -0.51 -0.32 11.95
N ASP A 119 -1.81 -0.49 11.80
CA ASP A 119 -2.76 -0.61 12.92
C ASP A 119 -2.30 -1.67 13.94
N ALA A 120 -2.45 -1.35 15.24
CA ALA A 120 -2.15 -2.26 16.33
C ALA A 120 -3.00 -3.55 16.29
N ASP A 121 -4.24 -3.45 15.79
CA ASP A 121 -5.18 -4.57 15.61
C ASP A 121 -5.30 -5.00 14.15
N LEU A 122 -4.22 -4.89 13.39
CA LEU A 122 -4.11 -5.12 11.94
C LEU A 122 -4.84 -6.38 11.45
N ARG A 123 -5.76 -6.21 10.48
CA ARG A 123 -6.50 -7.28 9.81
C ARG A 123 -6.71 -6.95 8.34
N ILE A 124 -5.97 -7.60 7.49
CA ILE A 124 -5.94 -7.38 6.05
C ILE A 124 -6.82 -8.43 5.36
N PRO A 125 -8.05 -8.12 4.96
CA PRO A 125 -8.86 -8.98 4.09
C PRO A 125 -8.38 -8.88 2.63
N GLN A 126 -8.90 -9.73 1.75
CA GLN A 126 -8.60 -9.70 0.32
C GLN A 126 -9.46 -8.60 -0.34
N GLU A 127 -8.83 -7.53 -0.81
CA GLU A 127 -9.50 -6.45 -1.52
C GLU A 127 -10.15 -6.96 -2.82
N ILE A 128 -11.39 -6.54 -3.10
CA ILE A 128 -12.21 -7.19 -4.14
C ILE A 128 -11.70 -6.91 -5.56
N ASN A 129 -11.23 -5.70 -5.88
CA ASN A 129 -10.69 -5.42 -7.22
C ASN A 129 -9.41 -6.24 -7.47
N SER A 130 -8.60 -6.43 -6.43
CA SER A 130 -7.42 -7.29 -6.45
C SER A 130 -7.80 -8.74 -6.72
N VAL A 131 -8.81 -9.27 -6.01
CA VAL A 131 -9.31 -10.64 -6.22
C VAL A 131 -9.82 -10.84 -7.65
N GLN A 132 -10.54 -9.86 -8.20
CA GLN A 132 -11.14 -9.97 -9.53
C GLN A 132 -10.14 -9.79 -10.67
N ARG A 133 -9.09 -8.97 -10.50
CA ARG A 133 -8.21 -8.52 -11.57
C ARG A 133 -6.79 -9.12 -11.52
N ALA A 134 -6.34 -9.55 -10.33
CA ALA A 134 -5.04 -10.17 -10.11
C ALA A 134 -5.10 -11.32 -9.08
N PRO A 135 -6.04 -12.30 -9.22
CA PRO A 135 -6.27 -13.36 -8.23
C PRO A 135 -5.02 -14.20 -7.94
N GLU A 136 -4.15 -14.38 -8.92
CA GLU A 136 -2.89 -15.11 -8.76
C GLU A 136 -1.91 -14.40 -7.82
N VAL A 137 -1.95 -13.06 -7.75
CA VAL A 137 -1.12 -12.28 -6.83
C VAL A 137 -1.72 -12.33 -5.43
N VAL A 138 -3.04 -12.19 -5.31
CA VAL A 138 -3.75 -12.38 -4.03
C VAL A 138 -3.43 -13.75 -3.45
N GLN A 139 -3.59 -14.82 -4.23
CA GLN A 139 -3.28 -16.18 -3.79
C GLN A 139 -1.82 -16.29 -3.33
N ARG A 140 -0.87 -15.73 -4.10
CA ARG A 140 0.55 -15.75 -3.75
C ARG A 140 0.81 -15.11 -2.39
N VAL A 141 0.26 -13.93 -2.13
CA VAL A 141 0.50 -13.17 -0.89
C VAL A 141 -0.15 -13.86 0.30
N TRP A 142 -1.44 -14.20 0.22
CA TRP A 142 -2.15 -14.84 1.34
C TRP A 142 -1.66 -16.26 1.62
N SER A 143 -1.29 -17.03 0.60
CA SER A 143 -0.65 -18.34 0.82
C SER A 143 0.69 -18.20 1.52
N LYS A 144 1.52 -17.22 1.11
CA LYS A 144 2.80 -16.98 1.78
C LYS A 144 2.61 -16.55 3.24
N ALA A 145 1.67 -15.67 3.51
CA ALA A 145 1.33 -15.28 4.87
C ALA A 145 0.85 -16.46 5.71
N ALA A 146 0.00 -17.33 5.16
CA ALA A 146 -0.46 -18.56 5.84
C ALA A 146 0.67 -19.54 6.14
N GLU A 147 1.59 -19.78 5.17
CA GLU A 147 2.81 -20.58 5.37
C GLU A 147 3.68 -20.05 6.52
N MET A 148 3.68 -18.75 6.73
CA MET A 148 4.41 -18.08 7.81
C MET A 148 3.63 -18.00 9.13
N GLY A 149 2.42 -18.59 9.19
CA GLY A 149 1.56 -18.53 10.38
C GLY A 149 0.99 -17.15 10.66
N ARG A 150 0.70 -16.37 9.60
CA ARG A 150 0.15 -15.00 9.67
C ARG A 150 -1.29 -14.88 9.15
N GLY A 151 -2.03 -15.96 9.13
CA GLY A 151 -3.43 -15.98 8.69
C GLY A 151 -4.40 -15.26 9.64
N ASP A 152 -3.96 -14.89 10.84
CA ASP A 152 -4.67 -14.02 11.76
C ASP A 152 -4.63 -12.54 11.33
N VAL A 153 -3.58 -12.13 10.63
CA VAL A 153 -3.42 -10.79 10.07
C VAL A 153 -3.86 -10.75 8.61
N PHE A 154 -3.33 -11.62 7.76
CA PHE A 154 -3.76 -11.77 6.36
C PHE A 154 -4.98 -12.69 6.29
N VAL A 155 -6.16 -12.10 6.52
CA VAL A 155 -7.40 -12.86 6.68
C VAL A 155 -7.87 -13.39 5.33
N PRO A 156 -8.07 -14.74 5.15
CA PRO A 156 -8.43 -15.31 3.84
C PRO A 156 -9.94 -15.21 3.57
N ARG A 157 -10.45 -13.98 3.57
CA ARG A 157 -11.83 -13.64 3.20
C ARG A 157 -11.83 -12.38 2.34
N GLU A 158 -12.81 -12.26 1.46
CA GLU A 158 -13.03 -11.03 0.70
C GLU A 158 -13.41 -9.87 1.65
N GLY A 159 -12.83 -8.71 1.37
CA GLY A 159 -13.09 -7.44 2.03
C GLY A 159 -14.06 -6.56 1.25
N GLN A 160 -13.67 -5.30 1.07
CA GLN A 160 -14.39 -4.30 0.28
C GLN A 160 -13.72 -4.10 -1.08
N ALA A 161 -14.43 -3.52 -2.04
CA ALA A 161 -13.83 -2.95 -3.24
C ALA A 161 -13.36 -1.54 -2.90
N ILE A 162 -12.08 -1.30 -3.04
CA ILE A 162 -11.43 -0.05 -2.67
C ILE A 162 -10.90 0.64 -3.93
N THR A 163 -11.09 1.94 -4.04
CA THR A 163 -10.47 2.76 -5.08
C THR A 163 -9.18 3.33 -4.52
N ASP A 164 -8.04 2.89 -5.06
CA ASP A 164 -6.72 3.19 -4.53
C ASP A 164 -5.66 3.07 -5.65
N ASP A 165 -4.43 3.40 -5.37
CA ASP A 165 -3.28 3.47 -6.28
C ASP A 165 -3.03 2.20 -7.12
N HIS A 166 -3.52 1.04 -6.70
CA HIS A 166 -3.46 -0.19 -7.50
C HIS A 166 -4.35 -0.13 -8.76
N ILE A 167 -5.45 0.65 -8.74
CA ILE A 167 -6.42 0.72 -9.84
C ILE A 167 -5.80 1.26 -11.13
N PRO A 168 -5.11 2.42 -11.15
CA PRO A 168 -4.46 2.90 -12.37
C PRO A 168 -3.43 1.93 -12.95
N LEU A 169 -2.73 1.17 -12.09
CA LEU A 169 -1.74 0.19 -12.53
C LEU A 169 -2.42 -1.06 -13.11
N LEU A 170 -3.51 -1.52 -12.52
CA LEU A 170 -4.35 -2.59 -13.07
C LEU A 170 -4.92 -2.19 -14.43
N ASP A 171 -5.36 -0.94 -14.60
CA ASP A 171 -5.86 -0.40 -15.87
C ASP A 171 -4.78 -0.34 -16.95
N ALA A 172 -3.53 -0.11 -16.56
CA ALA A 172 -2.37 -0.21 -17.44
C ALA A 172 -1.94 -1.65 -17.74
N GLY A 173 -2.63 -2.66 -17.23
CA GLY A 173 -2.38 -4.09 -17.45
C GLY A 173 -1.26 -4.68 -16.60
N LEU A 174 -0.85 -4.00 -15.53
CA LEU A 174 0.04 -4.57 -14.52
C LEU A 174 -0.77 -5.42 -13.53
N LYS A 175 -0.14 -6.45 -12.97
CA LYS A 175 -0.74 -7.33 -11.98
C LYS A 175 -0.38 -6.82 -10.59
N VAL A 176 -1.17 -5.90 -10.09
CA VAL A 176 -0.96 -5.23 -8.79
C VAL A 176 -2.16 -5.50 -7.90
N ILE A 177 -1.93 -5.76 -6.63
CA ILE A 177 -2.97 -5.91 -5.62
C ILE A 177 -2.80 -4.87 -4.52
N ASP A 178 -3.86 -4.65 -3.79
CA ASP A 178 -3.88 -3.83 -2.60
C ASP A 178 -3.83 -4.69 -1.33
N VAL A 179 -2.92 -4.36 -0.44
CA VAL A 179 -2.73 -4.94 0.89
C VAL A 179 -3.02 -3.83 1.90
N ILE A 180 -4.29 -3.74 2.30
CA ILE A 180 -4.82 -2.64 3.10
C ILE A 180 -5.66 -3.15 4.28
N ASP A 181 -5.56 -2.46 5.41
CA ASP A 181 -6.54 -2.55 6.50
C ASP A 181 -7.36 -1.28 6.59
N LEU A 182 -8.46 -1.23 5.84
CA LEU A 182 -9.33 -0.05 5.81
C LEU A 182 -10.16 0.11 7.10
N ASP A 183 -10.33 -0.95 7.91
CA ASP A 183 -11.11 -0.90 9.17
C ASP A 183 -10.25 -0.40 10.33
N TYR A 184 -9.70 0.80 10.18
CA TYR A 184 -8.74 1.42 11.07
C TYR A 184 -9.41 2.04 12.30
N GLY A 185 -9.17 1.41 13.45
CA GLY A 185 -9.84 1.74 14.70
C GLY A 185 -11.31 1.28 14.75
N PRO A 186 -12.00 1.41 15.91
CA PRO A 186 -13.38 0.95 16.07
C PRO A 186 -14.35 1.58 15.06
N GLY A 187 -14.83 0.79 14.10
CA GLY A 187 -15.73 1.27 13.03
C GLY A 187 -15.09 2.29 12.10
N ASN A 188 -13.81 2.13 11.80
CA ASN A 188 -13.01 3.00 10.94
C ASN A 188 -12.89 4.46 11.46
N SER A 189 -12.86 4.63 12.78
CA SER A 189 -12.93 5.96 13.41
C SER A 189 -11.59 6.73 13.39
N TYR A 190 -10.49 6.13 12.95
CA TYR A 190 -9.20 6.79 12.89
C TYR A 190 -8.84 7.27 11.48
N HIS A 191 -9.41 6.66 10.44
CA HIS A 191 -9.18 6.99 9.04
C HIS A 191 -9.65 8.42 8.71
N HIS A 192 -8.76 9.25 8.17
CA HIS A 192 -8.97 10.67 7.85
C HIS A 192 -9.45 11.52 9.03
N THR A 193 -9.01 11.19 10.24
CA THR A 193 -9.33 11.95 11.45
C THR A 193 -8.06 12.35 12.20
N LEU A 194 -8.21 13.23 13.19
CA LEU A 194 -7.12 13.62 14.11
C LEU A 194 -6.61 12.46 14.98
N GLN A 195 -7.24 11.27 14.86
CA GLN A 195 -6.84 10.07 15.56
C GLN A 195 -5.79 9.24 14.81
N ASP A 196 -5.49 9.56 13.55
CA ASP A 196 -4.41 8.87 12.82
C ASP A 196 -3.03 9.32 13.32
N THR A 197 -2.65 8.78 14.45
CA THR A 197 -1.48 9.17 15.24
C THR A 197 -0.59 7.97 15.61
N MET A 198 0.68 8.21 15.90
CA MET A 198 1.69 7.18 16.17
C MET A 198 1.33 6.21 17.31
N ASP A 199 0.48 6.58 18.25
CA ASP A 199 0.03 5.70 19.35
C ASP A 199 -0.94 4.60 18.90
N LYS A 200 -1.46 4.69 17.68
CA LYS A 200 -2.29 3.65 17.04
C LYS A 200 -1.46 2.63 16.26
N ILE A 201 -0.19 2.95 15.98
CA ILE A 201 0.68 2.16 15.13
C ILE A 201 1.45 1.11 15.93
N SER A 202 1.60 -0.08 15.37
CA SER A 202 2.32 -1.19 15.97
C SER A 202 3.54 -1.59 15.14
N ALA A 203 4.72 -1.54 15.76
CA ALA A 203 5.94 -2.11 15.17
C ALA A 203 5.80 -3.61 14.86
N ARG A 204 4.96 -4.35 15.62
CA ARG A 204 4.67 -5.76 15.37
C ARG A 204 3.91 -5.92 14.05
N SER A 205 2.90 -5.08 13.80
CA SER A 205 2.09 -5.10 12.58
C SER A 205 2.96 -4.83 11.36
N LEU A 206 3.72 -3.74 11.37
CA LEU A 206 4.68 -3.42 10.30
C LEU A 206 5.70 -4.55 10.07
N LYS A 207 6.19 -5.17 11.14
CA LYS A 207 7.11 -6.31 11.02
C LYS A 207 6.46 -7.52 10.35
N ILE A 208 5.21 -7.84 10.68
CA ILE A 208 4.49 -8.98 10.07
C ILE A 208 4.37 -8.75 8.56
N VAL A 209 3.92 -7.58 8.13
CA VAL A 209 3.79 -7.24 6.72
C VAL A 209 5.16 -7.25 6.03
N GLY A 210 6.19 -6.67 6.65
CA GLY A 210 7.56 -6.66 6.12
C GLY A 210 8.17 -8.05 5.98
N ASP A 211 7.94 -8.94 6.95
CA ASP A 211 8.39 -10.33 6.87
C ASP A 211 7.75 -11.06 5.68
N VAL A 212 6.44 -10.87 5.43
CA VAL A 212 5.73 -11.43 4.28
C VAL A 212 6.27 -10.83 2.98
N ALA A 213 6.40 -9.51 2.90
CA ALA A 213 6.95 -8.82 1.72
C ALA A 213 8.36 -9.36 1.35
N LEU A 214 9.25 -9.53 2.34
CA LEU A 214 10.58 -10.12 2.11
C LEU A 214 10.52 -11.60 1.72
N ALA A 215 9.57 -12.37 2.24
CA ALA A 215 9.43 -13.78 1.91
C ALA A 215 8.94 -14.00 0.46
N LEU A 216 8.18 -13.07 -0.10
CA LEU A 216 7.72 -13.08 -1.49
C LEU A 216 8.86 -12.89 -2.52
N LEU A 217 10.02 -12.41 -2.08
CA LEU A 217 11.20 -12.13 -2.91
C LEU A 217 12.22 -13.31 -2.96
N ARG A 218 11.83 -14.50 -2.44
CA ARG A 218 12.71 -15.66 -2.31
C ARG A 218 12.23 -16.86 -3.07
#